data_d0733809d29986eb2424c511ebe96f1d
#
_entry.id   d0733809d29986eb2424c511ebe96f1d
#
_cell.length_a   1.000
_cell.length_b   1.000
_cell.length_c   1.000
_cell.angle_alpha   90.00
_cell.angle_beta   90.00
_cell.angle_gamma   90.00
#
_symmetry.space_group_name_H-M   'P 1'
#
loop_
_entity.id
_entity.type
_entity.pdbx_description
1 polymer ?
#
loop_
_entity_poly.entity_id
_entity_poly.type
_entity_poly.pdbx_seq_one_letter_code
_entity_poly.pdbx_strand_id
1 'polypeptide(L)'
;MFDSTIGASTVLLPFGGRTQRSETQVSVQKLPTDGYTDTASIMAFGYNPFLASWSPYHGAAYAVVDAAAKVVAAGARYDKMRYSYQEYFER
;
A
#
# COMPACT_ATOMS: atom_id res chain seq x y z
N MET A 1 -2.67 -14.94 -15.31
CA MET A 1 -2.44 -14.03 -14.17
C MET A 1 -3.69 -13.97 -13.33
N PHE A 2 -3.55 -13.92 -12.03
CA PHE A 2 -4.68 -13.89 -11.11
C PHE A 2 -5.28 -12.49 -11.06
N ASP A 3 -6.60 -12.39 -11.02
CA ASP A 3 -7.21 -11.10 -10.81
C ASP A 3 -7.38 -10.80 -9.30
N SER A 4 -7.68 -9.54 -8.99
CA SER A 4 -7.74 -9.07 -7.60
C SER A 4 -8.95 -9.57 -6.81
N THR A 5 -9.91 -10.23 -7.46
CA THR A 5 -11.12 -10.74 -6.80
C THR A 5 -10.99 -12.18 -6.33
N ILE A 6 -9.89 -12.85 -6.63
CA ILE A 6 -9.67 -14.23 -6.19
C ILE A 6 -9.60 -14.27 -4.67
N GLY A 7 -10.34 -15.20 -4.07
CA GLY A 7 -10.46 -15.35 -2.62
C GLY A 7 -11.55 -14.49 -1.99
N ALA A 8 -12.15 -13.59 -2.73
CA ALA A 8 -13.27 -12.74 -2.31
C ALA A 8 -12.99 -11.92 -1.03
N SER A 9 -11.72 -11.61 -0.75
CA SER A 9 -11.31 -10.83 0.43
C SER A 9 -10.90 -9.40 0.11
N THR A 10 -10.78 -9.04 -1.18
CA THR A 10 -10.36 -7.71 -1.62
C THR A 10 -11.43 -6.67 -1.31
N VAL A 11 -11.05 -5.62 -0.58
CA VAL A 11 -11.96 -4.51 -0.24
C VAL A 11 -11.89 -3.43 -1.32
N LEU A 12 -10.68 -3.07 -1.80
CA LEU A 12 -10.50 -2.07 -2.83
C LEU A 12 -10.00 -2.73 -4.12
N LEU A 13 -10.76 -2.55 -5.19
CA LEU A 13 -10.38 -3.05 -6.52
C LEU A 13 -9.28 -2.17 -7.13
N PRO A 14 -8.54 -2.68 -8.14
CA PRO A 14 -7.43 -1.94 -8.74
C PRO A 14 -7.79 -0.57 -9.28
N PHE A 15 -9.00 -0.42 -9.82
CA PHE A 15 -9.49 0.85 -10.31
C PHE A 15 -10.83 1.16 -9.64
N GLY A 16 -10.92 2.32 -9.03
CA GLY A 16 -12.09 2.76 -8.30
C GLY A 16 -12.71 4.03 -8.86
N GLY A 17 -13.64 4.59 -8.08
CA GLY A 17 -14.38 5.77 -8.45
C GLY A 17 -15.59 5.43 -9.33
N ARG A 18 -16.44 6.42 -9.55
CA ARG A 18 -17.68 6.23 -10.32
C ARG A 18 -17.41 5.77 -11.75
N THR A 19 -16.32 6.23 -12.37
CA THR A 19 -15.94 5.89 -13.73
C THR A 19 -14.88 4.79 -13.81
N GLN A 20 -14.45 4.25 -12.67
CA GLN A 20 -13.44 3.19 -12.56
C GLN A 20 -12.10 3.56 -13.23
N ARG A 21 -11.68 4.82 -13.08
CA ARG A 21 -10.46 5.35 -13.68
C ARG A 21 -9.39 5.74 -12.66
N SER A 22 -9.73 5.75 -11.36
CA SER A 22 -8.80 6.12 -10.31
C SER A 22 -8.06 4.88 -9.83
N GLU A 23 -6.73 4.88 -9.91
CA GLU A 23 -5.91 3.78 -9.41
C GLU A 23 -6.00 3.69 -7.90
N THR A 24 -6.10 2.47 -7.40
CA THR A 24 -5.99 2.19 -5.98
C THR A 24 -4.52 2.01 -5.62
N GLN A 25 -4.03 2.81 -4.68
CA GLN A 25 -2.61 2.84 -4.31
C GLN A 25 -2.29 2.03 -3.05
N VAL A 26 -3.24 1.27 -2.56
CA VAL A 26 -3.09 0.40 -1.39
C VAL A 26 -3.73 -0.94 -1.66
N SER A 27 -3.30 -1.95 -0.91
CA SER A 27 -3.97 -3.25 -0.88
C SER A 27 -4.76 -3.34 0.42
N VAL A 28 -6.08 -3.49 0.33
CA VAL A 28 -6.96 -3.66 1.48
C VAL A 28 -7.64 -5.02 1.35
N GLN A 29 -7.33 -5.90 2.28
CA GLN A 29 -7.83 -7.28 2.28
C GLN A 29 -8.51 -7.59 3.61
N LYS A 30 -9.67 -8.23 3.57
CA LYS A 30 -10.28 -8.74 4.79
C LYS A 30 -9.45 -9.89 5.37
N LEU A 31 -9.38 -9.96 6.70
CA LEU A 31 -8.67 -11.04 7.36
C LEU A 31 -9.40 -12.36 7.14
N PRO A 32 -8.67 -13.46 6.86
CA PRO A 32 -9.29 -14.77 6.70
C PRO A 32 -9.82 -15.27 8.05
N THR A 33 -11.11 -15.57 8.10
CA THR A 33 -11.76 -16.10 9.29
C THR A 33 -12.81 -17.13 8.87
N ASP A 34 -13.23 -17.95 9.81
CA ASP A 34 -14.41 -18.76 9.63
C ASP A 34 -15.64 -17.85 9.73
N GLY A 35 -16.38 -17.71 8.62
CA GLY A 35 -17.53 -16.82 8.53
C GLY A 35 -17.16 -15.41 8.05
N TYR A 36 -17.87 -14.40 8.54
CA TYR A 36 -17.76 -13.03 8.06
C TYR A 36 -16.95 -12.16 9.03
N THR A 37 -16.17 -11.23 8.50
CA THR A 37 -15.49 -10.20 9.29
C THR A 37 -15.42 -8.88 8.52
N ASP A 38 -15.48 -7.76 9.25
CA ASP A 38 -15.19 -6.43 8.71
C ASP A 38 -13.73 -6.00 8.99
N THR A 39 -12.97 -6.80 9.72
CA THR A 39 -11.56 -6.51 9.99
C THR A 39 -10.72 -6.74 8.74
N ALA A 40 -9.90 -5.77 8.39
CA ALA A 40 -9.08 -5.81 7.18
C ALA A 40 -7.65 -5.39 7.47
N SER A 41 -6.73 -5.84 6.64
CA SER A 41 -5.36 -5.35 6.61
C SER A 41 -5.19 -4.35 5.47
N ILE A 42 -4.35 -3.35 5.69
CA ILE A 42 -4.01 -2.34 4.69
C ILE A 42 -2.50 -2.36 4.48
N MET A 43 -2.09 -2.46 3.22
CA MET A 43 -0.68 -2.46 2.84
C MET A 43 -0.46 -1.47 1.70
N ALA A 44 0.66 -0.76 1.75
CA ALA A 44 1.10 0.13 0.70
C ALA A 44 2.61 0.11 0.63
N PHE A 45 3.16 0.63 -0.46
CA PHE A 45 4.59 0.81 -0.58
C PHE A 45 4.91 2.25 -0.97
N GLY A 46 6.13 2.68 -0.69
CA GLY A 46 6.64 3.98 -1.11
C GLY A 46 8.03 3.81 -1.73
N TYR A 47 8.22 4.36 -2.92
CA TYR A 47 9.50 4.35 -3.60
C TYR A 47 9.48 5.34 -4.75
N ASN A 48 10.52 6.16 -4.84
CA ASN A 48 10.72 7.06 -5.98
C ASN A 48 12.16 6.86 -6.49
N PRO A 49 12.35 6.17 -7.61
CA PRO A 49 13.69 5.86 -8.11
C PRO A 49 14.49 7.11 -8.50
N PHE A 50 13.83 8.14 -8.99
CA PHE A 50 14.51 9.38 -9.39
C PHE A 50 15.04 10.12 -8.18
N LEU A 51 14.25 10.24 -7.14
CA LEU A 51 14.65 10.88 -5.90
C LEU A 51 15.74 10.06 -5.18
N ALA A 52 15.63 8.75 -5.17
CA ALA A 52 16.63 7.86 -4.59
C ALA A 52 17.98 7.96 -5.31
N SER A 53 17.97 8.09 -6.64
CA SER A 53 19.19 8.27 -7.42
C SER A 53 19.85 9.62 -7.16
N TRP A 54 19.04 10.68 -6.96
CA TRP A 54 19.55 12.01 -6.65
C TRP A 54 20.12 12.09 -5.23
N SER A 55 19.42 11.53 -4.27
CA SER A 55 19.84 11.51 -2.86
C SER A 55 19.25 10.31 -2.15
N PRO A 56 20.05 9.29 -1.84
CA PRO A 56 19.53 8.11 -1.12
C PRO A 56 18.90 8.45 0.23
N TYR A 57 19.45 9.43 0.94
CA TYR A 57 18.89 9.88 2.22
C TYR A 57 17.47 10.43 2.05
N HIS A 58 17.31 11.39 1.11
CA HIS A 58 16.00 11.99 0.86
C HIS A 58 15.03 10.98 0.22
N GLY A 59 15.53 10.12 -0.65
CA GLY A 59 14.75 9.06 -1.26
C GLY A 59 14.16 8.12 -0.22
N ALA A 60 14.95 7.71 0.76
CA ALA A 60 14.49 6.84 1.84
C ALA A 60 13.46 7.57 2.73
N ALA A 61 13.73 8.81 3.11
CA ALA A 61 12.81 9.59 3.96
C ALA A 61 11.46 9.79 3.27
N TYR A 62 11.45 10.17 2.00
CA TYR A 62 10.21 10.37 1.26
C TYR A 62 9.50 9.08 0.92
N ALA A 63 10.22 7.95 0.79
CA ALA A 63 9.58 6.65 0.62
C ALA A 63 8.73 6.28 1.84
N VAL A 64 9.24 6.53 3.04
CA VAL A 64 8.48 6.30 4.28
C VAL A 64 7.25 7.22 4.35
N VAL A 65 7.42 8.50 4.03
CA VAL A 65 6.31 9.46 4.03
C VAL A 65 5.23 9.06 3.00
N ASP A 66 5.63 8.66 1.81
CA ASP A 66 4.72 8.24 0.75
C ASP A 66 3.90 7.02 1.17
N ALA A 67 4.58 5.98 1.70
CA ALA A 67 3.89 4.78 2.18
C ALA A 67 2.91 5.10 3.32
N ALA A 68 3.34 5.93 4.28
CA ALA A 68 2.50 6.34 5.39
C ALA A 68 1.28 7.14 4.91
N ALA A 69 1.47 8.06 3.98
CA ALA A 69 0.39 8.87 3.44
C ALA A 69 -0.66 8.02 2.73
N LYS A 70 -0.23 7.03 1.95
CA LYS A 70 -1.15 6.10 1.27
C LYS A 70 -1.99 5.30 2.24
N VAL A 71 -1.38 4.77 3.30
CA VAL A 71 -2.07 3.97 4.31
C VAL A 71 -3.05 4.84 5.11
N VAL A 72 -2.65 6.06 5.49
CA VAL A 72 -3.53 7.00 6.19
C VAL A 72 -4.69 7.43 5.30
N ALA A 73 -4.44 7.69 4.02
CA ALA A 73 -5.50 8.04 3.06
C ALA A 73 -6.52 6.92 2.91
N ALA A 74 -6.11 5.66 3.09
CA ALA A 74 -7.01 4.52 3.07
C ALA A 74 -7.77 4.30 4.39
N GLY A 75 -7.48 5.08 5.42
CA GLY A 75 -8.22 5.07 6.68
C GLY A 75 -7.49 4.52 7.90
N ALA A 76 -6.23 4.10 7.76
CA ALA A 76 -5.48 3.58 8.88
C ALA A 76 -4.86 4.69 9.74
N ARG A 77 -4.53 4.35 10.99
CA ARG A 77 -3.85 5.27 11.90
C ARG A 77 -2.34 5.18 11.70
N TYR A 78 -1.68 6.33 11.53
CA TYR A 78 -0.22 6.37 11.31
C TYR A 78 0.58 5.84 12.50
N ASP A 79 0.07 5.99 13.73
CA ASP A 79 0.75 5.55 14.95
C ASP A 79 0.64 4.04 15.22
N LYS A 80 -0.10 3.33 14.41
CA LYS A 80 -0.28 1.86 14.49
C LYS A 80 0.35 1.11 13.34
N MET A 81 1.03 1.81 12.43
CA MET A 81 1.65 1.18 11.27
C MET A 81 2.93 0.44 11.64
N ARG A 82 3.20 -0.60 10.87
CA ARG A 82 4.47 -1.33 10.90
C ARG A 82 5.11 -1.23 9.53
N TYR A 83 6.43 -1.22 9.51
CA TYR A 83 7.20 -1.01 8.28
C TYR A 83 8.10 -2.20 8.03
N SER A 84 8.21 -2.55 6.75
CA SER A 84 9.22 -3.47 6.25
C SER A 84 10.07 -2.72 5.24
N TYR A 85 11.39 -2.82 5.36
CA TYR A 85 12.31 -2.08 4.50
C TYR A 85 13.10 -3.06 3.65
N GLN A 86 13.29 -2.66 2.39
CA GLN A 86 14.12 -3.41 1.46
C GLN A 86 15.18 -2.47 0.91
N GLU A 87 16.43 -2.87 0.99
CA GLU A 87 17.56 -2.06 0.59
C GLU A 87 18.25 -2.68 -0.61
N TYR A 88 18.66 -1.83 -1.53
CA TYR A 88 19.47 -2.21 -2.68
C TYR A 88 20.69 -1.31 -2.73
N PHE A 89 21.86 -1.93 -2.85
CA PHE A 89 23.12 -1.20 -2.96
C PHE A 89 23.62 -1.25 -4.38
N GLU A 90 23.98 -0.09 -4.90
CA GLU A 90 24.63 0.01 -6.20
C GLU A 90 26.08 -0.52 -6.09
N ARG A 91 26.51 -1.29 -7.09
CA ARG A 91 27.85 -1.88 -7.14
C ARG A 91 28.80 -1.02 -7.93
#